data_5be19e0abba5fe2590ef3cb4243fc99b
#
_entry.id   5be19e0abba5fe2590ef3cb4243fc99b
#
_cell.length_a   1.000
_cell.length_b   1.000
_cell.length_c   1.000
_cell.angle_alpha   90.00
_cell.angle_beta   90.00
_cell.angle_gamma   90.00
#
_symmetry.space_group_name_H-M   'P 1'
#
loop_
_entity.id
_entity.type
_entity.pdbx_description
1 polymer ?
#
loop_
_entity_poly.entity_id
_entity_poly.type
_entity_poly.pdbx_seq_one_letter_code
_entity_poly.pdbx_strand_id
1 'polypeptide(L)' 'MSNERVTLAQELHDGIAQDLVVLGFSIDQLISQCEQPELRSSLRELRFTTTAL' A
#
# COMPACT_ATOMS: atom_id res chain seq x y z
N MET A 1 8.29 0.18 30.42
CA MET A 1 8.70 1.32 29.58
C MET A 1 9.02 0.90 28.15
N SER A 2 9.98 0.01 27.95
CA SER A 2 10.29 -0.45 26.59
C SER A 2 9.13 -1.19 25.91
N ASN A 3 8.31 -1.91 26.68
CA ASN A 3 7.16 -2.66 26.15
C ASN A 3 6.08 -1.75 25.61
N GLU A 4 5.86 -0.60 26.22
CA GLU A 4 4.86 0.37 25.74
C GLU A 4 5.25 0.96 24.39
N ARG A 5 6.55 1.26 24.21
CA ARG A 5 7.06 1.77 22.94
C ARG A 5 6.95 0.74 21.83
N VAL A 6 7.25 -0.52 22.14
CA VAL A 6 7.13 -1.61 21.17
C VAL A 6 5.68 -1.82 20.76
N THR A 7 4.75 -1.81 21.72
CA THR A 7 3.33 -1.95 21.45
C THR A 7 2.82 -0.81 20.57
N LEU A 8 3.18 0.43 20.90
CA LEU A 8 2.77 1.58 20.11
C LEU A 8 3.33 1.53 18.69
N ALA A 9 4.60 1.14 18.55
CA ALA A 9 5.21 1.00 17.23
C ALA A 9 4.51 -0.08 16.41
N GLN A 10 4.12 -1.20 17.02
CA GLN A 10 3.38 -2.26 16.35
C GLN A 10 1.99 -1.80 15.94
N GLU A 11 1.29 -1.07 16.79
CA GLU A 11 -0.04 -0.52 16.47
C GLU A 11 0.03 0.45 15.30
N LEU A 12 1.03 1.34 15.28
CA LEU A 12 1.24 2.26 14.19
C LEU A 12 1.56 1.51 12.89
N HIS A 13 2.43 0.52 12.97
CA HIS A 13 2.80 -0.29 11.82
C HIS A 13 1.58 -1.04 11.26
N ASP A 14 0.75 -1.62 12.12
CA ASP A 14 -0.45 -2.33 11.70
C ASP A 14 -1.44 -1.38 11.02
N GLY A 15 -1.61 -0.17 11.53
CA GLY A 15 -2.45 0.84 10.90
C GLY A 15 -1.94 1.25 9.53
N ILE A 16 -0.64 1.47 9.40
CA ILE A 16 -0.01 1.79 8.13
C ILE A 16 -0.15 0.62 7.14
N ALA A 17 0.05 -0.60 7.62
CA ALA A 17 -0.09 -1.79 6.77
C ALA A 17 -1.51 -1.93 6.23
N GLN A 18 -2.52 -1.66 7.04
CA GLN A 18 -3.91 -1.68 6.59
C GLN A 18 -4.18 -0.60 5.55
N ASP A 19 -3.67 0.61 5.77
CA ASP A 19 -3.80 1.71 4.83
C ASP A 19 -3.14 1.38 3.49
N LEU A 20 -1.99 0.72 3.52
CA LEU A 20 -1.30 0.27 2.31
C LEU A 20 -2.09 -0.79 1.56
N VAL A 21 -2.76 -1.69 2.26
CA VAL A 21 -3.63 -2.70 1.63
C VAL A 21 -4.79 -2.01 0.91
N VAL A 22 -5.44 -1.06 1.56
CA VAL A 22 -6.55 -0.31 0.96
C VAL A 22 -6.06 0.47 -0.26
N LEU A 23 -4.93 1.14 -0.14
CA LEU A 23 -4.31 1.86 -1.27
C LEU A 23 -4.00 0.91 -2.42
N GLY A 24 -3.44 -0.26 -2.11
CA GLY A 24 -3.15 -1.28 -3.12
C GLY A 24 -4.39 -1.73 -3.88
N PHE A 25 -5.49 -1.96 -3.19
CA PHE A 25 -6.75 -2.32 -3.84
C PHE A 25 -7.26 -1.19 -4.73
N SER A 26 -7.14 0.07 -4.29
CA SER A 26 -7.53 1.23 -5.09
C SER A 26 -6.70 1.31 -6.37
N ILE A 27 -5.40 1.07 -6.27
CA ILE A 27 -4.52 1.06 -7.43
C ILE A 27 -4.88 -0.09 -8.39
N ASP A 28 -5.15 -1.28 -7.87
CA ASP A 28 -5.57 -2.43 -8.68
C ASP A 28 -6.86 -2.12 -9.45
N GLN A 29 -7.79 -1.42 -8.80
CA GLN A 29 -9.03 -1.01 -9.43
C GLN A 29 -8.77 -0.02 -10.56
N LEU A 30 -7.88 0.94 -10.36
CA LEU A 30 -7.48 1.87 -11.39
C LEU A 30 -6.81 1.15 -12.57
N ILE A 31 -5.96 0.17 -12.30
CA ILE A 31 -5.30 -0.62 -13.34
C ILE A 31 -6.35 -1.32 -14.21
N SER A 32 -7.37 -1.91 -13.59
CA SER A 32 -8.42 -2.63 -14.32
C SER A 32 -9.26 -1.71 -15.20
N GLN A 33 -9.38 -0.43 -14.84
CA GLN A 33 -10.16 0.56 -15.58
C GLN A 33 -9.31 1.31 -16.61
N CYS A 34 -7.99 1.20 -16.55
CA CYS A 34 -7.09 1.95 -17.41
C CYS A 34 -6.88 1.21 -18.73
N GLU A 35 -7.12 1.92 -19.85
CA GLU A 35 -6.96 1.36 -21.19
C GLU A 35 -5.62 1.74 -21.83
N GLN A 36 -4.92 2.73 -21.26
CA GLN A 36 -3.66 3.19 -21.80
C GLN A 36 -2.49 2.35 -21.26
N PRO A 37 -1.72 1.66 -22.14
CA PRO A 37 -0.67 0.76 -21.68
C PRO A 37 0.43 1.44 -20.86
N GLU A 38 0.81 2.66 -21.25
CA GLU A 38 1.85 3.41 -20.53
C GLU A 38 1.42 3.75 -19.10
N LEU A 39 0.18 4.19 -18.96
CA LEU A 39 -0.36 4.52 -17.64
C LEU A 39 -0.54 3.27 -16.80
N ARG A 40 -0.96 2.16 -17.39
CA ARG A 40 -1.08 0.89 -16.68
C ARG A 40 0.28 0.43 -16.14
N SER A 41 1.34 0.58 -16.92
CA SER A 41 2.69 0.25 -16.46
C SER A 41 3.09 1.09 -15.25
N SER A 42 2.83 2.39 -15.30
CA SER A 42 3.12 3.29 -14.18
C SER A 42 2.33 2.91 -12.93
N LEU A 43 1.07 2.56 -13.09
CA LEU A 43 0.22 2.12 -11.98
C LEU A 43 0.70 0.81 -11.38
N ARG A 44 1.18 -0.13 -12.20
CA ARG A 44 1.75 -1.38 -11.73
C ARG A 44 3.02 -1.16 -10.92
N GLU A 45 3.88 -0.26 -11.35
CA GLU A 45 5.06 0.12 -10.59
C GLU A 45 4.67 0.70 -9.22
N LEU A 46 3.67 1.57 -9.20
CA LEU A 46 3.17 2.14 -7.97
C LEU A 46 2.60 1.05 -7.05
N ARG A 47 1.84 0.12 -7.60
CA ARG A 47 1.29 -1.00 -6.85
C ARG A 47 2.39 -1.88 -6.25
N PHE A 48 3.43 -2.14 -7.02
CA PHE A 48 4.59 -2.89 -6.55
C PHE A 48 5.26 -2.19 -5.37
N THR A 49 5.41 -0.86 -5.45
CA THR A 49 6.00 -0.07 -4.37
C THR A 49 5.18 -0.20 -3.08
N THR A 50 3.86 -0.17 -3.17
CA THR A 50 3.02 -0.35 -1.97
C THR A 50 3.18 -1.74 -1.36
N THR A 51 3.42 -2.76 -2.17
CA THR A 51 3.65 -4.12 -1.69
C THR A 51 5.00 -4.25 -0.99
N ALA A 52 6.01 -3.52 -1.45
CA ALA A 52 7.36 -3.57 -0.90
C ALA A 52 7.49 -2.84 0.45
N LEU A 53 6.56 -1.98 0.78
CA LEU A 53 6.56 -1.28 2.05
C LEU A 53 6.00 -2.16 3.18
#